data_e8439162b71b838e7ed97455d28349fa
#
_entry.id   e8439162b71b838e7ed97455d28349fa
#
_cell.length_a   1.000
_cell.length_b   1.000
_cell.length_c   1.000
_cell.angle_alpha   90.00
_cell.angle_beta   90.00
_cell.angle_gamma   90.00
#
_symmetry.space_group_name_H-M   'P 1'
#
loop_
_entity.id
_entity.type
_entity.pdbx_description
1 polymer ?
#
loop_
_entity_poly.entity_id
_entity_poly.type
_entity_poly.pdbx_seq_one_letter_code
_entity_poly.pdbx_strand_id
1 'polypeptide(L)'
;MPPSPTVVLPVRDFAGMSRLGAVLGPDERARLARTLCTRAAIAVQEADLRLIIVSSSAEVARWADDQGSETWTDPGRGLSAAASSAVDRMGSDPWIMLHADLPLVTAPSLLAVADAVSSGPVLVPSHDGGTNVVASRGPFPFAYGAGSFHRHFAEVPHATIISTAELSIDIDSPAQLEAFPELSAASNLSP
;
A
#
# COMPACT_ATOMS: atom_id res chain seq x y z
N MET A 1 -8.69 19.83 -16.25
CA MET A 1 -8.99 18.69 -15.37
C MET A 1 -8.10 18.78 -14.14
N PRO A 2 -8.56 18.44 -12.94
CA PRO A 2 -7.66 18.34 -11.79
C PRO A 2 -6.59 17.29 -12.10
N PRO A 3 -5.37 17.43 -11.52
CA PRO A 3 -4.32 16.43 -11.71
C PRO A 3 -4.77 15.08 -11.16
N SER A 4 -4.40 13.99 -11.85
CA SER A 4 -4.61 12.63 -11.37
C SER A 4 -3.78 12.40 -10.09
N PRO A 5 -4.28 11.64 -9.10
CA PRO A 5 -3.53 11.38 -7.89
C PRO A 5 -2.30 10.53 -8.18
N THR A 6 -1.23 10.78 -7.42
CA THR A 6 -0.06 9.92 -7.40
C THR A 6 -0.24 8.84 -6.33
N VAL A 7 -0.01 7.58 -6.69
CA VAL A 7 0.02 6.47 -5.73
C VAL A 7 1.38 6.43 -5.05
N VAL A 8 1.38 6.40 -3.74
CA VAL A 8 2.56 6.24 -2.88
C VAL A 8 2.50 4.87 -2.22
N LEU A 9 3.51 4.05 -2.43
CA LEU A 9 3.62 2.69 -1.91
C LEU A 9 4.84 2.60 -0.97
N PRO A 10 4.64 2.70 0.35
CA PRO A 10 5.72 2.49 1.31
C PRO A 10 6.12 1.02 1.36
N VAL A 11 7.39 0.74 1.07
CA VAL A 11 7.97 -0.62 1.12
C VAL A 11 9.29 -0.55 1.86
N ARG A 12 9.29 -0.87 3.14
CA ARG A 12 10.51 -0.80 3.97
C ARG A 12 11.60 -1.71 3.43
N ASP A 13 11.28 -2.99 3.24
CA ASP A 13 12.12 -4.05 2.69
C ASP A 13 11.24 -5.25 2.29
N PHE A 14 11.81 -6.26 1.62
CA PHE A 14 11.08 -7.50 1.34
C PHE A 14 11.23 -8.56 2.45
N ALA A 15 12.02 -8.31 3.48
CA ALA A 15 12.18 -9.22 4.63
C ALA A 15 11.03 -9.12 5.65
N GLY A 16 10.03 -8.31 5.38
CA GLY A 16 8.84 -8.11 6.21
C GLY A 16 7.98 -9.35 6.42
N MET A 17 6.67 -9.13 6.66
CA MET A 17 5.66 -10.19 6.85
C MET A 17 6.01 -11.17 7.99
N SER A 18 6.56 -10.64 9.08
CA SER A 18 7.10 -11.45 10.20
C SER A 18 6.06 -12.37 10.85
N ARG A 19 4.78 -12.01 10.82
CA ARG A 19 3.67 -12.83 11.35
C ARG A 19 3.45 -14.12 10.56
N LEU A 20 3.91 -14.18 9.30
CA LEU A 20 3.93 -15.41 8.49
C LEU A 20 5.11 -16.34 8.82
N GLY A 21 6.01 -15.94 9.71
CA GLY A 21 7.20 -16.72 10.07
C GLY A 21 6.92 -18.10 10.68
N ALA A 22 5.68 -18.38 11.11
CA ALA A 22 5.26 -19.71 11.56
C ALA A 22 5.04 -20.71 10.41
N VAL A 23 4.80 -20.20 9.18
CA VAL A 23 4.43 -21.04 8.01
C VAL A 23 5.32 -20.82 6.79
N LEU A 24 6.06 -19.71 6.72
CA LEU A 24 6.98 -19.39 5.63
C LEU A 24 8.39 -19.10 6.15
N GLY A 25 9.38 -19.63 5.44
CA GLY A 25 10.78 -19.28 5.64
C GLY A 25 11.09 -17.83 5.21
N PRO A 26 12.27 -17.29 5.56
CA PRO A 26 12.64 -15.91 5.21
C PRO A 26 12.57 -15.63 3.70
N ASP A 27 13.09 -16.53 2.87
CA ASP A 27 13.11 -16.36 1.41
C ASP A 27 11.70 -16.44 0.81
N GLU A 28 10.85 -17.30 1.36
CA GLU A 28 9.45 -17.41 0.93
C GLU A 28 8.67 -16.13 1.25
N ARG A 29 8.88 -15.55 2.44
CA ARG A 29 8.29 -14.26 2.80
C ARG A 29 8.76 -13.13 1.91
N ALA A 30 10.05 -13.12 1.58
CA ALA A 30 10.62 -12.11 0.68
C ALA A 30 10.02 -12.23 -0.74
N ARG A 31 9.87 -13.46 -1.26
CA ARG A 31 9.20 -13.70 -2.54
C ARG A 31 7.74 -13.25 -2.51
N LEU A 32 7.00 -13.61 -1.45
CA LEU A 32 5.60 -13.20 -1.28
C LEU A 32 5.46 -11.68 -1.24
N ALA A 33 6.27 -10.99 -0.41
CA ALA A 33 6.27 -9.53 -0.32
C ALA A 33 6.53 -8.89 -1.68
N ARG A 34 7.54 -9.38 -2.43
CA ARG A 34 7.85 -8.90 -3.78
C ARG A 34 6.68 -9.15 -4.74
N THR A 35 6.03 -10.32 -4.68
CA THR A 35 4.87 -10.65 -5.52
C THR A 35 3.71 -9.68 -5.28
N LEU A 36 3.39 -9.39 -4.01
CA LEU A 36 2.31 -8.48 -3.65
C LEU A 36 2.64 -7.03 -4.07
N CYS A 37 3.87 -6.56 -3.82
CA CYS A 37 4.33 -5.26 -4.30
C CYS A 37 4.23 -5.15 -5.84
N THR A 38 4.58 -6.22 -6.57
CA THR A 38 4.50 -6.25 -8.03
C THR A 38 3.05 -6.19 -8.52
N ARG A 39 2.12 -6.91 -7.86
CA ARG A 39 0.67 -6.79 -8.15
C ARG A 39 0.17 -5.36 -7.97
N ALA A 40 0.55 -4.71 -6.87
CA ALA A 40 0.19 -3.31 -6.63
C ALA A 40 0.75 -2.39 -7.72
N ALA A 41 2.03 -2.55 -8.10
CA ALA A 41 2.65 -1.76 -9.16
C ALA A 41 1.95 -1.94 -10.51
N ILE A 42 1.62 -3.19 -10.89
CA ILE A 42 0.88 -3.50 -12.12
C ILE A 42 -0.51 -2.83 -12.10
N ALA A 43 -1.26 -2.94 -10.98
CA ALA A 43 -2.58 -2.32 -10.87
C ALA A 43 -2.52 -0.78 -11.01
N VAL A 44 -1.48 -0.14 -10.46
CA VAL A 44 -1.25 1.30 -10.61
C VAL A 44 -0.92 1.67 -12.06
N GLN A 45 -0.07 0.88 -12.72
CA GLN A 45 0.29 1.08 -14.13
C GLN A 45 -0.92 0.90 -15.06
N GLU A 46 -1.73 -0.16 -14.84
CA GLU A 46 -2.96 -0.38 -15.60
C GLU A 46 -4.03 0.71 -15.38
N ALA A 47 -4.00 1.38 -14.22
CA ALA A 47 -4.83 2.54 -13.92
C ALA A 47 -4.32 3.85 -14.56
N ASP A 48 -3.18 3.83 -15.24
CA ASP A 48 -2.49 5.02 -15.78
C ASP A 48 -2.22 6.08 -14.69
N LEU A 49 -1.86 5.63 -13.48
CA LEU A 49 -1.50 6.49 -12.35
C LEU A 49 0.02 6.48 -12.14
N ARG A 50 0.56 7.63 -11.68
CA ARG A 50 1.97 7.72 -11.29
C ARG A 50 2.18 6.91 -10.01
N LEU A 51 3.25 6.09 -9.96
CA LEU A 51 3.68 5.33 -8.80
C LEU A 51 4.99 5.89 -8.22
N ILE A 52 5.01 6.08 -6.90
CA ILE A 52 6.20 6.41 -6.12
C ILE A 52 6.36 5.36 -5.04
N ILE A 53 7.54 4.76 -4.98
CA ILE A 53 7.93 3.83 -3.92
C ILE A 53 8.65 4.61 -2.81
N VAL A 54 8.29 4.39 -1.55
CA VAL A 54 8.99 4.99 -0.41
C VAL A 54 9.79 3.91 0.29
N SER A 55 11.12 3.99 0.18
CA SER A 55 12.03 2.98 0.74
C SER A 55 13.42 3.54 1.02
N SER A 56 14.15 2.91 1.93
CA SER A 56 15.60 3.08 2.12
C SER A 56 16.40 1.81 1.75
N SER A 57 15.71 0.76 1.30
CA SER A 57 16.31 -0.49 0.86
C SER A 57 16.83 -0.41 -0.56
N ALA A 58 18.12 -0.68 -0.78
CA ALA A 58 18.70 -0.75 -2.14
C ALA A 58 18.10 -1.88 -2.99
N GLU A 59 17.59 -2.95 -2.36
CA GLU A 59 16.90 -4.03 -3.05
C GLU A 59 15.54 -3.56 -3.58
N VAL A 60 14.79 -2.85 -2.75
CA VAL A 60 13.49 -2.28 -3.15
C VAL A 60 13.68 -1.22 -4.22
N ALA A 61 14.72 -0.37 -4.12
CA ALA A 61 14.99 0.65 -5.13
C ALA A 61 15.28 0.02 -6.51
N ARG A 62 16.10 -1.04 -6.57
CA ARG A 62 16.35 -1.78 -7.82
C ARG A 62 15.06 -2.39 -8.40
N TRP A 63 14.25 -3.01 -7.53
CA TRP A 63 12.95 -3.53 -7.97
C TRP A 63 12.03 -2.42 -8.50
N ALA A 64 12.01 -1.25 -7.86
CA ALA A 64 11.22 -0.10 -8.31
C ALA A 64 11.68 0.41 -9.69
N ASP A 65 13.00 0.48 -9.91
CA ASP A 65 13.59 0.83 -11.22
C ASP A 65 13.15 -0.16 -12.29
N ASP A 66 13.15 -1.47 -11.99
CA ASP A 66 12.67 -2.53 -12.91
C ASP A 66 11.17 -2.39 -13.24
N GLN A 67 10.38 -1.79 -12.31
CA GLN A 67 8.97 -1.45 -12.54
C GLN A 67 8.78 -0.09 -13.23
N GLY A 68 9.84 0.64 -13.54
CA GLY A 68 9.77 1.99 -14.10
C GLY A 68 9.24 3.03 -13.09
N SER A 69 9.40 2.80 -11.79
CA SER A 69 8.87 3.64 -10.72
C SER A 69 9.96 4.44 -10.03
N GLU A 70 9.63 5.67 -9.63
CA GLU A 70 10.53 6.52 -8.85
C GLU A 70 10.58 6.04 -7.38
N THR A 71 11.78 6.07 -6.77
CA THR A 71 11.96 5.78 -5.34
C THR A 71 12.27 7.06 -4.55
N TRP A 72 11.52 7.27 -3.46
CA TRP A 72 11.82 8.30 -2.47
C TRP A 72 12.33 7.68 -1.17
N THR A 73 13.26 8.37 -0.51
CA THR A 73 13.88 7.88 0.70
C THR A 73 12.91 7.84 1.88
N ASP A 74 12.78 6.66 2.51
CA ASP A 74 12.09 6.50 3.80
C ASP A 74 12.94 7.12 4.92
N PRO A 75 12.38 8.00 5.78
CA PRO A 75 13.11 8.57 6.92
C PRO A 75 13.47 7.57 8.03
N GLY A 76 13.03 6.30 7.92
CA GLY A 76 13.38 5.23 8.86
C GLY A 76 12.71 5.34 10.24
N ARG A 77 11.62 6.08 10.37
CA ARG A 77 10.88 6.32 11.63
C ARG A 77 9.49 5.66 11.66
N GLY A 78 9.30 4.62 10.84
CA GLY A 78 8.05 3.87 10.73
C GLY A 78 7.09 4.40 9.67
N LEU A 79 6.02 3.64 9.42
CA LEU A 79 5.10 3.85 8.30
C LEU A 79 4.45 5.25 8.30
N SER A 80 4.00 5.74 9.47
CA SER A 80 3.39 7.07 9.56
C SER A 80 4.37 8.18 9.15
N ALA A 81 5.64 8.06 9.56
CA ALA A 81 6.67 9.04 9.19
C ALA A 81 7.04 8.95 7.69
N ALA A 82 7.08 7.75 7.13
CA ALA A 82 7.31 7.54 5.70
C ALA A 82 6.18 8.17 4.88
N ALA A 83 4.92 7.93 5.27
CA ALA A 83 3.74 8.50 4.64
C ALA A 83 3.73 10.04 4.72
N SER A 84 3.95 10.62 5.91
CA SER A 84 4.02 12.07 6.08
C SER A 84 5.11 12.69 5.23
N SER A 85 6.31 12.12 5.24
CA SER A 85 7.44 12.63 4.43
C SER A 85 7.15 12.63 2.94
N ALA A 86 6.45 11.60 2.44
CA ALA A 86 6.05 11.55 1.04
C ALA A 86 5.00 12.62 0.71
N VAL A 87 3.97 12.75 1.55
CA VAL A 87 2.90 13.73 1.37
C VAL A 87 3.43 15.17 1.45
N ASP A 88 4.36 15.46 2.36
CA ASP A 88 5.00 16.78 2.46
C ASP A 88 5.70 17.18 1.14
N ARG A 89 6.31 16.21 0.42
CA ARG A 89 6.93 16.44 -0.89
C ARG A 89 5.91 16.67 -2.00
N MET A 90 4.69 16.15 -1.86
CA MET A 90 3.62 16.33 -2.85
C MET A 90 2.95 17.68 -2.76
N GLY A 91 3.05 18.36 -1.62
CA GLY A 91 2.41 19.65 -1.38
C GLY A 91 0.89 19.55 -1.43
N SER A 92 0.24 20.22 -2.40
CA SER A 92 -1.22 20.24 -2.56
C SER A 92 -1.74 19.26 -3.63
N ASP A 93 -0.85 18.50 -4.28
CA ASP A 93 -1.27 17.52 -5.29
C ASP A 93 -2.03 16.36 -4.64
N PRO A 94 -3.00 15.76 -5.34
CA PRO A 94 -3.71 14.60 -4.82
C PRO A 94 -2.81 13.37 -4.77
N TRP A 95 -2.99 12.57 -3.73
CA TRP A 95 -2.22 11.36 -3.51
C TRP A 95 -3.09 10.22 -2.97
N ILE A 96 -2.63 8.99 -3.19
CA ILE A 96 -3.18 7.75 -2.65
C ILE A 96 -2.05 7.01 -1.94
N MET A 97 -2.10 6.91 -0.62
CA MET A 97 -1.21 6.07 0.16
C MET A 97 -1.78 4.65 0.15
N LEU A 98 -1.08 3.72 -0.48
CA LEU A 98 -1.50 2.34 -0.70
C LEU A 98 -0.61 1.38 0.09
N HIS A 99 -1.19 0.42 0.81
CA HIS A 99 -0.43 -0.68 1.38
C HIS A 99 -0.06 -1.71 0.31
N ALA A 100 1.12 -2.33 0.46
CA ALA A 100 1.70 -3.20 -0.55
C ALA A 100 1.23 -4.67 -0.46
N ASP A 101 0.50 -5.05 0.57
CA ASP A 101 0.13 -6.41 0.94
C ASP A 101 -1.30 -6.80 0.54
N LEU A 102 -1.89 -6.09 -0.43
CA LEU A 102 -3.25 -6.30 -0.93
C LEU A 102 -3.27 -7.30 -2.10
N PRO A 103 -3.70 -8.55 -1.90
CA PRO A 103 -3.63 -9.59 -2.92
C PRO A 103 -4.60 -9.39 -4.10
N LEU A 104 -5.67 -8.64 -3.88
CA LEU A 104 -6.77 -8.46 -4.83
C LEU A 104 -6.81 -7.07 -5.47
N VAL A 105 -5.84 -6.20 -5.19
CA VAL A 105 -5.83 -4.84 -5.73
C VAL A 105 -5.87 -4.86 -7.26
N THR A 106 -6.69 -3.98 -7.85
CA THR A 106 -6.91 -3.87 -9.30
C THR A 106 -6.93 -2.41 -9.75
N ALA A 107 -6.71 -2.17 -11.04
CA ALA A 107 -6.83 -0.84 -11.62
C ALA A 107 -8.23 -0.21 -11.40
N PRO A 108 -9.37 -0.91 -11.61
CA PRO A 108 -10.69 -0.35 -11.30
C PRO A 108 -10.85 0.05 -9.83
N SER A 109 -10.32 -0.72 -8.88
CA SER A 109 -10.40 -0.36 -7.45
C SER A 109 -9.61 0.91 -7.12
N LEU A 110 -8.44 1.10 -7.74
CA LEU A 110 -7.63 2.31 -7.59
C LEU A 110 -8.28 3.53 -8.26
N LEU A 111 -8.90 3.36 -9.43
CA LEU A 111 -9.62 4.42 -10.12
C LEU A 111 -10.84 4.88 -9.31
N ALA A 112 -11.55 3.99 -8.62
CA ALA A 112 -12.63 4.36 -7.72
C ALA A 112 -12.13 5.26 -6.57
N VAL A 113 -10.94 4.99 -6.02
CA VAL A 113 -10.30 5.85 -5.01
C VAL A 113 -9.88 7.19 -5.63
N ALA A 114 -9.31 7.17 -6.84
CA ALA A 114 -8.86 8.36 -7.56
C ALA A 114 -10.04 9.31 -7.89
N ASP A 115 -11.18 8.76 -8.25
CA ASP A 115 -12.39 9.55 -8.48
C ASP A 115 -12.92 10.16 -7.17
N ALA A 116 -12.99 9.35 -6.10
CA ALA A 116 -13.51 9.78 -4.81
C ALA A 116 -12.67 10.89 -4.17
N VAL A 117 -11.32 10.85 -4.32
CA VAL A 117 -10.42 11.86 -3.74
C VAL A 117 -10.61 13.25 -4.33
N SER A 118 -11.25 13.36 -5.50
CA SER A 118 -11.61 14.65 -6.08
C SER A 118 -12.64 15.42 -5.23
N SER A 119 -13.44 14.70 -4.45
CA SER A 119 -14.51 15.25 -3.59
C SER A 119 -14.08 15.41 -2.13
N GLY A 120 -12.95 14.84 -1.72
CA GLY A 120 -12.43 14.93 -0.34
C GLY A 120 -11.58 13.73 0.04
N PRO A 121 -11.18 13.63 1.32
CA PRO A 121 -10.40 12.50 1.83
C PRO A 121 -11.14 11.17 1.64
N VAL A 122 -10.37 10.10 1.39
CA VAL A 122 -10.88 8.73 1.27
C VAL A 122 -10.13 7.83 2.24
N LEU A 123 -10.87 6.96 2.93
CA LEU A 123 -10.31 5.95 3.82
C LEU A 123 -10.82 4.57 3.39
N VAL A 124 -9.92 3.60 3.34
CA VAL A 124 -10.26 2.18 3.14
C VAL A 124 -9.82 1.40 4.39
N PRO A 125 -10.76 0.86 5.15
CA PRO A 125 -10.42 0.02 6.29
C PRO A 125 -9.81 -1.30 5.84
N SER A 126 -8.84 -1.80 6.61
CA SER A 126 -8.49 -3.22 6.61
C SER A 126 -9.54 -4.01 7.39
N HIS A 127 -9.71 -5.28 7.07
CA HIS A 127 -10.66 -6.16 7.76
C HIS A 127 -10.33 -6.38 9.25
N ASP A 128 -9.11 -6.09 9.70
CA ASP A 128 -8.65 -6.18 11.10
C ASP A 128 -8.75 -4.85 11.88
N GLY A 129 -9.34 -3.80 11.27
CA GLY A 129 -9.46 -2.46 11.85
C GLY A 129 -8.26 -1.54 11.61
N GLY A 130 -7.32 -1.97 10.76
CA GLY A 130 -6.27 -1.13 10.18
C GLY A 130 -6.79 -0.22 9.07
N THR A 131 -5.89 0.42 8.34
CA THR A 131 -6.19 1.27 7.18
C THR A 131 -5.28 0.88 6.03
N ASN A 132 -5.84 0.31 4.98
CA ASN A 132 -5.09 -0.14 3.81
C ASN A 132 -4.86 0.97 2.77
N VAL A 133 -5.80 1.89 2.65
CA VAL A 133 -5.67 3.05 1.76
C VAL A 133 -6.10 4.32 2.47
N VAL A 134 -5.30 5.35 2.32
CA VAL A 134 -5.66 6.73 2.62
C VAL A 134 -5.44 7.53 1.35
N ALA A 135 -6.42 8.33 0.93
CA ALA A 135 -6.22 9.26 -0.17
C ALA A 135 -6.72 10.65 0.21
N SER A 136 -6.00 11.69 -0.20
CA SER A 136 -6.34 13.07 0.11
C SER A 136 -5.54 14.04 -0.76
N ARG A 137 -5.58 15.32 -0.38
CA ARG A 137 -4.73 16.41 -0.87
C ARG A 137 -4.06 17.10 0.31
N GLY A 138 -2.79 17.45 0.14
CA GLY A 138 -2.05 18.14 1.21
C GLY A 138 -1.78 17.26 2.43
N PRO A 139 -1.40 17.85 3.56
CA PRO A 139 -1.03 17.13 4.77
C PRO A 139 -2.16 16.25 5.32
N PHE A 140 -1.79 15.11 5.91
CA PHE A 140 -2.71 14.20 6.56
C PHE A 140 -2.09 13.67 7.87
N PRO A 141 -2.85 13.56 8.98
CA PRO A 141 -2.35 13.12 10.29
C PRO A 141 -2.26 11.60 10.37
N PHE A 142 -1.25 11.00 9.72
CA PHE A 142 -1.07 9.56 9.71
C PHE A 142 -0.81 8.99 11.10
N ALA A 143 -1.59 7.99 11.48
CA ALA A 143 -1.53 7.28 12.76
C ALA A 143 -1.65 5.75 12.57
N TYR A 144 -0.80 5.18 11.69
CA TYR A 144 -0.79 3.74 11.40
C TYR A 144 -0.51 2.87 12.63
N GLY A 145 -0.91 1.60 12.55
CA GLY A 145 -0.85 0.59 13.60
C GLY A 145 -2.23 0.07 13.99
N ALA A 146 -2.31 -0.79 15.01
CA ALA A 146 -3.57 -1.43 15.43
C ALA A 146 -4.69 -0.40 15.66
N GLY A 147 -5.86 -0.59 15.03
CA GLY A 147 -6.99 0.33 15.12
C GLY A 147 -6.76 1.68 14.41
N SER A 148 -5.87 1.74 13.43
CA SER A 148 -5.56 2.98 12.70
C SER A 148 -6.76 3.56 11.97
N PHE A 149 -7.70 2.74 11.52
CA PHE A 149 -8.91 3.23 10.85
C PHE A 149 -9.72 4.18 11.73
N HIS A 150 -9.95 3.81 12.99
CA HIS A 150 -10.69 4.67 13.92
C HIS A 150 -9.96 5.99 14.20
N ARG A 151 -8.63 5.95 14.32
CA ARG A 151 -7.83 7.17 14.52
C ARG A 151 -7.87 8.07 13.29
N HIS A 152 -7.66 7.53 12.10
CA HIS A 152 -7.75 8.30 10.86
C HIS A 152 -9.14 8.88 10.65
N PHE A 153 -10.19 8.07 10.91
CA PHE A 153 -11.57 8.54 10.76
C PHE A 153 -11.93 9.64 11.77
N ALA A 154 -11.42 9.58 12.99
CA ALA A 154 -11.62 10.64 13.99
C ALA A 154 -11.03 11.99 13.54
N GLU A 155 -9.90 11.98 12.82
CA GLU A 155 -9.27 13.20 12.29
C GLU A 155 -9.98 13.73 11.03
N VAL A 156 -10.57 12.86 10.24
CA VAL A 156 -11.27 13.22 8.98
C VAL A 156 -12.67 12.56 8.91
N PRO A 157 -13.61 12.92 9.81
CA PRO A 157 -14.91 12.26 9.94
C PRO A 157 -15.83 12.45 8.70
N HIS A 158 -15.46 13.33 7.79
CA HIS A 158 -16.15 13.58 6.51
C HIS A 158 -15.53 12.80 5.35
N ALA A 159 -14.55 11.93 5.60
CA ALA A 159 -13.94 11.12 4.56
C ALA A 159 -14.95 10.16 3.92
N THR A 160 -14.84 9.96 2.62
CA THR A 160 -15.51 8.86 1.93
C THR A 160 -14.90 7.54 2.36
N ILE A 161 -15.74 6.60 2.81
CA ILE A 161 -15.29 5.24 3.15
C ILE A 161 -15.55 4.34 1.95
N ILE A 162 -14.49 3.72 1.43
CA ILE A 162 -14.57 2.65 0.43
C ILE A 162 -14.24 1.34 1.13
N SER A 163 -15.13 0.35 1.02
CA SER A 163 -14.92 -0.97 1.59
C SER A 163 -15.27 -2.02 0.54
N THR A 164 -14.24 -2.50 -0.14
CA THR A 164 -14.33 -3.57 -1.15
C THR A 164 -13.30 -4.65 -0.83
N ALA A 165 -13.52 -5.87 -1.30
CA ALA A 165 -12.58 -6.97 -1.05
C ALA A 165 -11.18 -6.66 -1.60
N GLU A 166 -11.12 -5.99 -2.75
CA GLU A 166 -9.87 -5.65 -3.46
C GLU A 166 -8.94 -4.76 -2.64
N LEU A 167 -9.50 -3.92 -1.78
CA LEU A 167 -8.73 -2.94 -1.03
C LEU A 167 -8.76 -3.19 0.49
N SER A 168 -9.71 -3.99 1.01
CA SER A 168 -9.85 -4.23 2.45
C SER A 168 -9.20 -5.52 2.93
N ILE A 169 -8.83 -6.45 2.02
CA ILE A 169 -8.16 -7.69 2.37
C ILE A 169 -6.65 -7.53 2.14
N ASP A 170 -5.90 -7.71 3.20
CA ASP A 170 -4.43 -7.75 3.23
C ASP A 170 -3.94 -9.13 3.68
N ILE A 171 -2.69 -9.46 3.38
CA ILE A 171 -2.03 -10.71 3.81
C ILE A 171 -1.07 -10.39 4.95
N ASP A 172 -1.47 -10.70 6.18
CA ASP A 172 -0.67 -10.44 7.38
C ASP A 172 -0.58 -11.66 8.34
N SER A 173 -1.43 -12.68 8.13
CA SER A 173 -1.48 -13.88 8.97
C SER A 173 -1.53 -15.17 8.15
N PRO A 174 -1.15 -16.33 8.74
CA PRO A 174 -1.28 -17.64 8.09
C PRO A 174 -2.69 -17.93 7.57
N ALA A 175 -3.73 -17.60 8.33
CA ALA A 175 -5.11 -17.85 7.95
C ALA A 175 -5.52 -17.02 6.70
N GLN A 176 -5.02 -15.79 6.58
CA GLN A 176 -5.24 -14.99 5.37
C GLN A 176 -4.50 -15.58 4.17
N LEU A 177 -3.25 -16.02 4.35
CA LEU A 177 -2.48 -16.66 3.28
C LEU A 177 -3.14 -17.95 2.78
N GLU A 178 -3.72 -18.75 3.66
CA GLU A 178 -4.47 -19.98 3.30
C GLU A 178 -5.66 -19.71 2.38
N ALA A 179 -6.26 -18.53 2.45
CA ALA A 179 -7.34 -18.13 1.56
C ALA A 179 -6.86 -17.82 0.12
N PHE A 180 -5.53 -17.73 -0.10
CA PHE A 180 -4.90 -17.42 -1.40
C PHE A 180 -3.85 -18.49 -1.76
N PRO A 181 -4.25 -19.72 -2.10
CA PRO A 181 -3.33 -20.83 -2.36
C PRO A 181 -2.35 -20.56 -3.52
N GLU A 182 -2.73 -19.70 -4.48
CA GLU A 182 -1.86 -19.29 -5.57
C GLU A 182 -0.66 -18.45 -5.11
N LEU A 183 -0.79 -17.70 -4.01
CA LEU A 183 0.31 -16.95 -3.42
C LEU A 183 1.28 -17.88 -2.67
N SER A 184 0.76 -18.89 -2.00
CA SER A 184 1.58 -19.93 -1.36
C SER A 184 2.38 -20.73 -2.40
N ALA A 185 1.77 -21.07 -3.54
CA ALA A 185 2.45 -21.76 -4.63
C ALA A 185 3.56 -20.89 -5.26
N ALA A 186 3.29 -19.59 -5.48
CA ALA A 186 4.28 -18.65 -6.02
C ALA A 186 5.46 -18.42 -5.06
N SER A 187 5.23 -18.50 -3.73
CA SER A 187 6.31 -18.40 -2.73
C SER A 187 7.19 -19.64 -2.69
N ASN A 188 6.72 -20.80 -3.15
CA ASN A 188 7.42 -22.10 -3.15
C ASN A 188 8.18 -22.39 -4.45
N LEU A 189 7.93 -21.65 -5.54
CA LEU A 189 8.68 -21.82 -6.78
C LEU A 189 10.10 -21.25 -6.60
N SER A 190 11.09 -22.16 -6.59
CA SER A 190 12.50 -21.78 -6.70
C SER A 190 12.77 -21.09 -8.04
N PRO A 191 13.71 -20.13 -8.11
CA PRO A 191 14.11 -19.49 -9.36
C PRO A 191 14.74 -20.47 -10.34
#